data_3c609c6d14f5e72f5ca72685960e856d
#
_entry.id   3c609c6d14f5e72f5ca72685960e856d
#
_cell.length_a   1.000
_cell.length_b   1.000
_cell.length_c   1.000
_cell.angle_alpha   90.00
_cell.angle_beta   90.00
_cell.angle_gamma   90.00
#
_symmetry.space_group_name_H-M   'P 1'
#
loop_
_entity.id
_entity.type
_entity.pdbx_description
1 polymer ?
#
loop_
_entity_poly.entity_id
_entity_poly.type
_entity_poly.pdbx_seq_one_letter_code
_entity_poly.pdbx_strand_id
1 'polypeptide(L)'
;MQRTNYCGLITDSYLDQIVTVKGWVHRRRDLGGLIFFDMRDREGLVQIVAEPETACFSNANELKHEYVIEVTGLVRSRPNSNKDLNTGNIEILASTITILNTAIPTPILVDDTSVSEMNRLSHRIIDLRGQKMRNNLMVRSKLSREIRRFLDDEGFMDIETPFLTRSTPEGARDFLVPSRVHKGQFYAL
;
A
#
# COMPACT_ATOMS: atom_id res chain seq x y z
N MET A 1 11.75 -16.17 -5.16
CA MET A 1 12.80 -15.29 -5.75
C MET A 1 12.84 -13.93 -5.06
N GLN A 2 13.90 -13.17 -5.23
CA GLN A 2 13.95 -11.78 -4.79
C GLN A 2 13.20 -10.89 -5.79
N ARG A 3 12.42 -9.88 -5.31
CA ARG A 3 11.79 -8.87 -6.19
C ARG A 3 12.88 -8.14 -6.98
N THR A 4 12.70 -7.98 -8.29
CA THR A 4 13.58 -7.14 -9.11
C THR A 4 13.10 -5.69 -9.16
N ASN A 5 11.78 -5.48 -9.26
CA ASN A 5 11.17 -4.17 -9.48
C ASN A 5 9.91 -3.98 -8.63
N TYR A 6 9.59 -2.72 -8.31
CA TYR A 6 8.28 -2.34 -7.80
C TYR A 6 7.29 -2.15 -8.95
N CYS A 7 6.02 -2.50 -8.71
CA CYS A 7 4.95 -2.45 -9.72
C CYS A 7 4.84 -1.06 -10.38
N GLY A 8 4.71 -0.02 -9.59
CA GLY A 8 4.51 1.35 -10.09
C GLY A 8 5.73 2.01 -10.72
N LEU A 9 6.90 1.36 -10.67
CA LEU A 9 8.16 1.90 -11.22
C LEU A 9 8.57 1.25 -12.56
N ILE A 10 7.78 0.31 -13.08
CA ILE A 10 8.06 -0.32 -14.37
C ILE A 10 7.56 0.60 -15.48
N THR A 11 8.45 1.05 -16.32
CA THR A 11 8.18 1.97 -17.44
C THR A 11 8.55 1.32 -18.77
N ASP A 12 8.38 2.04 -19.86
CA ASP A 12 8.74 1.59 -21.21
C ASP A 12 10.22 1.19 -21.34
N SER A 13 11.09 1.67 -20.43
CA SER A 13 12.51 1.28 -20.40
C SER A 13 12.76 -0.19 -20.01
N TYR A 14 11.73 -0.88 -19.53
CA TYR A 14 11.77 -2.30 -19.18
C TYR A 14 11.18 -3.20 -20.27
N LEU A 15 10.79 -2.66 -21.43
CA LEU A 15 10.29 -3.46 -22.54
C LEU A 15 11.27 -4.59 -22.88
N ASP A 16 10.74 -5.75 -23.19
CA ASP A 16 11.45 -7.00 -23.50
C ASP A 16 12.34 -7.55 -22.39
N GLN A 17 12.22 -7.04 -21.17
CA GLN A 17 12.93 -7.53 -20.00
C GLN A 17 12.02 -8.44 -19.14
N ILE A 18 12.63 -9.44 -18.51
CA ILE A 18 11.96 -10.31 -17.53
C ILE A 18 12.08 -9.65 -16.16
N VAL A 19 10.93 -9.43 -15.51
CA VAL A 19 10.86 -8.84 -14.17
C VAL A 19 10.15 -9.78 -13.18
N THR A 20 10.52 -9.68 -11.91
CA THR A 20 9.82 -10.33 -10.80
C THR A 20 9.24 -9.27 -9.88
N VAL A 21 7.93 -9.25 -9.76
CA VAL A 21 7.17 -8.31 -8.92
C VAL A 21 6.43 -9.05 -7.80
N LYS A 22 6.21 -8.36 -6.67
CA LYS A 22 5.45 -8.87 -5.52
C LYS A 22 4.48 -7.82 -5.04
N GLY A 23 3.26 -8.20 -4.76
CA GLY A 23 2.22 -7.28 -4.31
C GLY A 23 0.88 -7.95 -4.09
N TRP A 24 -0.15 -7.16 -4.11
CA TRP A 24 -1.52 -7.55 -3.87
C TRP A 24 -2.32 -7.50 -5.17
N VAL A 25 -3.20 -8.50 -5.38
CA VAL A 25 -4.20 -8.47 -6.46
C VAL A 25 -5.21 -7.36 -6.16
N HIS A 26 -5.20 -6.30 -6.97
CA HIS A 26 -6.10 -5.16 -6.79
C HIS A 26 -7.43 -5.38 -7.54
N ARG A 27 -7.38 -5.80 -8.79
CA ARG A 27 -8.56 -6.07 -9.61
C ARG A 27 -8.26 -7.19 -10.59
N ARG A 28 -9.19 -8.15 -10.74
CA ARG A 28 -9.11 -9.26 -11.70
C ARG A 28 -10.25 -9.16 -12.70
N ARG A 29 -9.96 -9.46 -13.95
CA ARG A 29 -10.91 -9.49 -15.07
C ARG A 29 -10.61 -10.72 -15.92
N ASP A 30 -11.64 -11.41 -16.35
CA ASP A 30 -11.58 -12.50 -17.33
C ASP A 30 -12.22 -12.01 -18.62
N LEU A 31 -11.46 -11.98 -19.69
CA LEU A 31 -11.89 -11.45 -21.00
C LEU A 31 -11.50 -12.44 -22.09
N GLY A 32 -12.47 -13.26 -22.48
CA GLY A 32 -12.29 -14.19 -23.59
C GLY A 32 -11.24 -15.28 -23.36
N GLY A 33 -11.08 -15.72 -22.11
CA GLY A 33 -10.12 -16.74 -21.72
C GLY A 33 -8.72 -16.18 -21.34
N LEU A 34 -8.49 -14.90 -21.53
CA LEU A 34 -7.30 -14.21 -20.99
C LEU A 34 -7.61 -13.65 -19.62
N ILE A 35 -6.75 -13.91 -18.63
CA ILE A 35 -6.91 -13.36 -17.29
C ILE A 35 -6.03 -12.13 -17.16
N PHE A 36 -6.68 -10.99 -16.94
CA PHE A 36 -6.02 -9.72 -16.63
C PHE A 36 -6.18 -9.44 -15.15
N PHE A 37 -5.11 -8.98 -14.52
CA PHE A 37 -5.21 -8.45 -13.17
C PHE A 37 -4.25 -7.29 -12.94
N ASP A 38 -4.73 -6.33 -12.16
CA ASP A 38 -3.92 -5.20 -11.73
C ASP A 38 -3.25 -5.61 -10.41
N MET A 39 -1.94 -5.56 -10.36
CA MET A 39 -1.15 -5.86 -9.17
C MET A 39 -0.67 -4.57 -8.55
N ARG A 40 -0.87 -4.44 -7.23
CA ARG A 40 -0.55 -3.25 -6.46
C ARG A 40 0.58 -3.50 -5.49
N ASP A 41 1.49 -2.55 -5.39
CA ASP A 41 2.42 -2.43 -4.29
C ASP A 41 2.48 -0.98 -3.75
N ARG A 42 3.50 -0.65 -2.96
CA ARG A 42 3.66 0.68 -2.38
C ARG A 42 3.94 1.78 -3.42
N GLU A 43 4.47 1.43 -4.60
CA GLU A 43 4.85 2.40 -5.64
C GLU A 43 3.74 2.58 -6.68
N GLY A 44 2.76 1.68 -6.74
CA GLY A 44 1.62 1.82 -7.64
C GLY A 44 1.07 0.51 -8.18
N LEU A 45 0.51 0.58 -9.37
CA LEU A 45 -0.17 -0.51 -10.06
C LEU A 45 0.59 -0.89 -11.34
N VAL A 46 0.53 -2.18 -11.69
CA VAL A 46 0.91 -2.68 -13.02
C VAL A 46 -0.11 -3.72 -13.48
N GLN A 47 -0.46 -3.72 -14.76
CA GLN A 47 -1.29 -4.75 -15.35
C GLN A 47 -0.47 -6.00 -15.62
N ILE A 48 -1.05 -7.15 -15.30
CA ILE A 48 -0.48 -8.47 -15.58
C ILE A 48 -1.48 -9.25 -16.42
N VAL A 49 -0.96 -10.04 -17.35
CA VAL A 49 -1.74 -10.88 -18.25
C VAL A 49 -1.28 -12.32 -18.08
N ALA A 50 -2.23 -13.24 -17.91
CA ALA A 50 -2.01 -14.68 -17.99
C ALA A 50 -2.77 -15.26 -19.17
N GLU A 51 -2.04 -15.97 -20.05
CA GLU A 51 -2.59 -16.61 -21.24
C GLU A 51 -2.92 -18.08 -20.95
N PRO A 52 -3.98 -18.64 -21.57
CA PRO A 52 -4.47 -20.00 -21.27
C PRO A 52 -3.41 -21.10 -21.42
N GLU A 53 -2.50 -20.93 -22.37
CA GLU A 53 -1.46 -21.93 -22.68
C GLU A 53 -0.27 -21.90 -21.71
N THR A 54 -0.25 -20.93 -20.78
CA THR A 54 0.84 -20.80 -19.82
C THR A 54 0.64 -21.68 -18.60
N ALA A 55 1.72 -22.24 -18.07
CA ALA A 55 1.68 -23.06 -16.86
C ALA A 55 1.13 -22.33 -15.62
N CYS A 56 1.18 -20.99 -15.63
CA CYS A 56 0.66 -20.16 -14.54
C CYS A 56 -0.83 -19.85 -14.62
N PHE A 57 -1.53 -20.27 -15.69
CA PHE A 57 -2.94 -19.93 -15.92
C PHE A 57 -3.87 -20.49 -14.82
N SER A 58 -3.62 -21.70 -14.34
CA SER A 58 -4.40 -22.27 -13.22
C SER A 58 -4.31 -21.41 -11.97
N ASN A 59 -3.10 -20.97 -11.61
CA ASN A 59 -2.89 -20.09 -10.47
C ASN A 59 -3.56 -18.71 -10.70
N ALA A 60 -3.49 -18.17 -11.92
CA ALA A 60 -4.17 -16.92 -12.27
C ALA A 60 -5.69 -17.03 -12.12
N ASN A 61 -6.26 -18.19 -12.39
CA ASN A 61 -7.69 -18.44 -12.25
C ASN A 61 -8.17 -18.47 -10.80
N GLU A 62 -7.30 -18.89 -9.87
CA GLU A 62 -7.59 -18.93 -8.43
C GLU A 62 -7.46 -17.56 -7.74
N LEU A 63 -6.87 -16.57 -8.39
CA LEU A 63 -6.61 -15.26 -7.80
C LEU A 63 -7.89 -14.56 -7.38
N LYS A 64 -7.89 -14.07 -6.14
CA LYS A 64 -8.95 -13.22 -5.59
C LYS A 64 -8.36 -11.91 -5.12
N HIS A 65 -9.25 -10.94 -4.91
CA HIS A 65 -8.89 -9.61 -4.41
C HIS A 65 -8.05 -9.69 -3.13
N GLU A 66 -7.02 -8.87 -3.03
CA GLU A 66 -6.06 -8.78 -1.92
C GLU A 66 -5.20 -10.03 -1.67
N TYR A 67 -5.21 -11.05 -2.53
CA TYR A 67 -4.21 -12.11 -2.46
C TYR A 67 -2.81 -11.52 -2.64
N VAL A 68 -1.86 -12.01 -1.85
CA VAL A 68 -0.43 -11.64 -1.98
C VAL A 68 0.23 -12.62 -2.93
N ILE A 69 0.83 -12.10 -3.98
CA ILE A 69 1.40 -12.92 -5.05
C ILE A 69 2.80 -12.44 -5.45
N GLU A 70 3.56 -13.38 -5.98
CA GLU A 70 4.78 -13.15 -6.74
C GLU A 70 4.50 -13.48 -8.21
N VAL A 71 4.92 -12.61 -9.10
CA VAL A 71 4.79 -12.82 -10.55
C VAL A 71 6.13 -12.58 -11.21
N THR A 72 6.56 -13.52 -12.05
CA THR A 72 7.67 -13.33 -12.98
C THR A 72 7.11 -13.35 -14.40
N GLY A 73 7.55 -12.44 -15.24
CA GLY A 73 7.06 -12.33 -16.60
C GLY A 73 7.82 -11.32 -17.44
N LEU A 74 7.50 -11.34 -18.73
CA LEU A 74 8.05 -10.43 -19.74
C LEU A 74 7.27 -9.12 -19.76
N VAL A 75 7.96 -7.99 -19.69
CA VAL A 75 7.35 -6.68 -19.90
C VAL A 75 7.14 -6.48 -21.39
N ARG A 76 5.90 -6.20 -21.79
CA ARG A 76 5.55 -5.91 -23.19
C ARG A 76 4.68 -4.66 -23.30
N SER A 77 4.62 -4.09 -24.50
CA SER A 77 3.73 -2.97 -24.79
C SER A 77 2.27 -3.40 -24.65
N ARG A 78 1.47 -2.57 -24.00
CA ARG A 78 0.06 -2.78 -23.81
C ARG A 78 -0.73 -2.36 -25.04
N PRO A 79 -1.57 -3.21 -25.66
CA PRO A 79 -2.33 -2.86 -26.84
C PRO A 79 -3.24 -1.64 -26.65
N ASN A 80 -3.86 -1.53 -25.48
CA ASN A 80 -4.73 -0.40 -25.12
C ASN A 80 -4.11 0.36 -23.95
N SER A 81 -3.38 1.43 -24.23
CA SER A 81 -2.76 2.27 -23.20
C SER A 81 -3.79 2.89 -22.24
N ASN A 82 -3.45 2.92 -20.96
CA ASN A 82 -4.22 3.60 -19.93
C ASN A 82 -3.46 4.84 -19.42
N LYS A 83 -3.89 6.02 -19.83
CA LYS A 83 -3.24 7.29 -19.49
C LYS A 83 -3.34 7.67 -18.00
N ASP A 84 -4.22 7.02 -17.23
CA ASP A 84 -4.41 7.29 -15.80
C ASP A 84 -3.36 6.58 -14.92
N LEU A 85 -2.55 5.70 -15.52
CA LEU A 85 -1.50 4.98 -14.81
C LEU A 85 -0.12 5.31 -15.39
N ASN A 86 0.87 5.51 -14.52
CA ASN A 86 2.27 5.69 -14.94
C ASN A 86 2.81 4.47 -15.73
N THR A 87 2.28 3.28 -15.44
CA THR A 87 2.61 2.01 -16.08
C THR A 87 1.63 1.66 -17.21
N GLY A 88 0.80 2.61 -17.63
CA GLY A 88 -0.35 2.32 -18.50
C GLY A 88 -0.01 1.97 -19.95
N ASN A 89 1.24 2.17 -20.38
CA ASN A 89 1.72 1.78 -21.71
C ASN A 89 2.24 0.35 -21.77
N ILE A 90 2.48 -0.27 -20.61
CA ILE A 90 3.08 -1.61 -20.52
C ILE A 90 2.17 -2.57 -19.76
N GLU A 91 2.42 -3.84 -19.96
CA GLU A 91 1.87 -4.94 -19.17
C GLU A 91 2.93 -6.03 -18.98
N ILE A 92 2.75 -6.87 -17.99
CA ILE A 92 3.62 -8.03 -17.75
C ILE A 92 2.90 -9.29 -18.23
N LEU A 93 3.46 -9.95 -19.24
CA LEU A 93 3.02 -11.29 -19.64
C LEU A 93 3.61 -12.30 -18.65
N ALA A 94 2.74 -12.86 -17.80
CA ALA A 94 3.17 -13.75 -16.72
C ALA A 94 3.67 -15.09 -17.28
N SER A 95 4.87 -15.50 -16.85
CA SER A 95 5.39 -16.86 -17.05
C SER A 95 5.18 -17.71 -15.80
N THR A 96 5.29 -17.12 -14.61
CA THR A 96 5.03 -17.80 -13.34
C THR A 96 4.21 -16.91 -12.40
N ILE A 97 3.27 -17.51 -11.69
CA ILE A 97 2.49 -16.88 -10.63
C ILE A 97 2.56 -17.79 -9.40
N THR A 98 3.00 -17.23 -8.28
CA THR A 98 3.03 -17.93 -7.00
C THR A 98 2.15 -17.19 -6.00
N ILE A 99 1.15 -17.88 -5.44
CA ILE A 99 0.33 -17.34 -4.35
C ILE A 99 1.15 -17.45 -3.06
N LEU A 100 1.56 -16.30 -2.52
CA LEU A 100 2.33 -16.22 -1.28
C LEU A 100 1.42 -16.26 -0.05
N ASN A 101 0.25 -15.66 -0.16
CA ASN A 101 -0.77 -15.69 0.88
C ASN A 101 -2.16 -15.42 0.29
N THR A 102 -3.17 -16.04 0.86
CA THR A 102 -4.57 -15.80 0.52
C THR A 102 -5.17 -14.73 1.43
N ALA A 103 -6.30 -14.17 1.03
CA ALA A 103 -7.07 -13.22 1.82
C ALA A 103 -8.55 -13.60 1.84
N ILE A 104 -9.22 -13.33 2.95
CA ILE A 104 -10.68 -13.33 3.00
C ILE A 104 -11.21 -12.08 2.28
N PRO A 105 -12.45 -12.07 1.76
CA PRO A 105 -13.05 -10.88 1.19
C PRO A 105 -13.00 -9.70 2.18
N THR A 106 -12.50 -8.56 1.70
CA THR A 106 -12.40 -7.36 2.54
C THR A 106 -13.78 -6.70 2.70
N PRO A 107 -14.10 -6.16 3.88
CA PRO A 107 -15.41 -5.50 4.11
C PRO A 107 -15.60 -4.21 3.31
N ILE A 108 -14.51 -3.58 2.89
CA ILE A 108 -14.47 -2.45 1.95
C ILE A 108 -13.39 -2.69 0.92
N LEU A 109 -13.56 -2.16 -0.28
CA LEU A 109 -12.51 -2.21 -1.29
C LEU A 109 -11.52 -1.05 -1.09
N VAL A 110 -10.26 -1.32 -1.37
CA VAL A 110 -9.22 -0.28 -1.35
C VAL A 110 -9.48 0.70 -2.50
N ASP A 111 -9.44 2.00 -2.22
CA ASP A 111 -9.72 3.08 -3.16
C ASP A 111 -11.19 3.22 -3.62
N ASP A 112 -12.13 2.55 -2.97
CA ASP A 112 -13.54 2.76 -3.23
C ASP A 112 -14.01 4.10 -2.63
N THR A 113 -14.26 5.07 -3.49
CA THR A 113 -14.72 6.41 -3.11
C THR A 113 -16.19 6.48 -2.72
N SER A 114 -16.97 5.43 -2.98
CA SER A 114 -18.40 5.36 -2.62
C SER A 114 -18.63 5.01 -1.15
N VAL A 115 -17.62 4.48 -0.46
CA VAL A 115 -17.71 4.07 0.94
C VAL A 115 -17.79 5.30 1.86
N SER A 116 -18.79 5.34 2.74
CA SER A 116 -18.96 6.42 3.73
C SER A 116 -17.75 6.53 4.66
N GLU A 117 -17.51 7.73 5.19
CA GLU A 117 -16.40 7.97 6.13
C GLU A 117 -16.49 7.09 7.37
N MET A 118 -17.68 6.89 7.93
CA MET A 118 -17.89 6.03 9.11
C MET A 118 -17.45 4.59 8.83
N ASN A 119 -17.80 4.04 7.67
CA ASN A 119 -17.37 2.70 7.26
C ASN A 119 -15.86 2.61 7.05
N ARG A 120 -15.26 3.63 6.44
CA ARG A 120 -13.80 3.69 6.28
C ARG A 120 -13.07 3.75 7.62
N LEU A 121 -13.59 4.52 8.58
CA LEU A 121 -13.04 4.61 9.94
C LEU A 121 -13.17 3.29 10.70
N SER A 122 -14.29 2.56 10.53
CA SER A 122 -14.48 1.22 11.11
C SER A 122 -13.50 0.18 10.56
N HIS A 123 -13.04 0.38 9.32
CA HIS A 123 -12.09 -0.49 8.64
C HIS A 123 -10.77 0.23 8.29
N ARG A 124 -10.26 0.99 9.26
CA ARG A 124 -9.17 1.95 9.08
C ARG A 124 -7.89 1.34 8.47
N ILE A 125 -7.55 0.11 8.79
CA ILE A 125 -6.36 -0.58 8.24
C ILE A 125 -6.47 -0.70 6.72
N ILE A 126 -7.67 -0.97 6.19
CA ILE A 126 -7.91 -1.11 4.75
C ILE A 126 -7.93 0.29 4.09
N ASP A 127 -8.63 1.25 4.70
CA ASP A 127 -8.69 2.63 4.22
C ASP A 127 -7.29 3.27 4.08
N LEU A 128 -6.40 3.04 5.05
CA LEU A 128 -5.02 3.55 5.02
C LEU A 128 -4.18 2.98 3.87
N ARG A 129 -4.58 1.88 3.24
CA ARG A 129 -3.92 1.29 2.08
C ARG A 129 -4.30 2.00 0.78
N GLY A 130 -5.39 2.76 0.78
CA GLY A 130 -5.85 3.56 -0.35
C GLY A 130 -4.87 4.66 -0.72
N GLN A 131 -4.83 4.99 -2.03
CA GLN A 131 -3.88 5.95 -2.61
C GLN A 131 -3.93 7.31 -1.91
N LYS A 132 -5.13 7.86 -1.69
CA LYS A 132 -5.34 9.17 -1.04
C LYS A 132 -4.77 9.20 0.38
N MET A 133 -5.13 8.19 1.20
CA MET A 133 -4.69 8.14 2.60
C MET A 133 -3.19 7.88 2.71
N ARG A 134 -2.67 7.00 1.86
CA ARG A 134 -1.24 6.75 1.75
C ARG A 134 -0.45 8.02 1.41
N ASN A 135 -0.91 8.78 0.42
CA ASN A 135 -0.27 10.04 0.04
C ASN A 135 -0.30 11.05 1.19
N ASN A 136 -1.41 11.17 1.91
CA ASN A 136 -1.50 12.05 3.08
C ASN A 136 -0.49 11.67 4.17
N LEU A 137 -0.35 10.35 4.45
CA LEU A 137 0.64 9.87 5.43
C LEU A 137 2.07 10.12 4.95
N MET A 138 2.35 9.92 3.67
CA MET A 138 3.68 10.19 3.09
C MET A 138 4.04 11.68 3.17
N VAL A 139 3.09 12.57 2.84
CA VAL A 139 3.30 14.03 2.95
C VAL A 139 3.55 14.42 4.41
N ARG A 140 2.71 13.93 5.34
CA ARG A 140 2.90 14.19 6.78
C ARG A 140 4.27 13.72 7.28
N SER A 141 4.67 12.50 6.90
CA SER A 141 5.96 11.93 7.29
C SER A 141 7.14 12.76 6.74
N LYS A 142 7.06 13.13 5.45
CA LYS A 142 8.09 13.98 4.84
C LYS A 142 8.17 15.35 5.52
N LEU A 143 7.04 16.01 5.73
CA LEU A 143 6.97 17.32 6.37
C LEU A 143 7.59 17.29 7.76
N SER A 144 7.21 16.33 8.61
CA SER A 144 7.77 16.19 9.96
C SER A 144 9.29 15.99 9.94
N ARG A 145 9.78 15.19 8.98
CA ARG A 145 11.22 14.96 8.80
C ARG A 145 11.96 16.24 8.39
N GLU A 146 11.42 16.96 7.40
CA GLU A 146 12.06 18.19 6.91
C GLU A 146 12.06 19.32 7.98
N ILE A 147 10.99 19.41 8.79
CA ILE A 147 10.96 20.36 9.92
C ILE A 147 12.05 20.02 10.94
N ARG A 148 12.16 18.73 11.33
CA ARG A 148 13.22 18.31 12.25
C ARG A 148 14.60 18.57 11.69
N ARG A 149 14.82 18.23 10.42
CA ARG A 149 16.09 18.48 9.75
C ARG A 149 16.45 19.97 9.71
N PHE A 150 15.47 20.82 9.36
CA PHE A 150 15.67 22.26 9.33
C PHE A 150 16.09 22.81 10.71
N LEU A 151 15.40 22.37 11.78
CA LEU A 151 15.75 22.78 13.13
C LEU A 151 17.12 22.24 13.58
N ASP A 152 17.45 21.01 13.23
CA ASP A 152 18.77 20.41 13.50
C ASP A 152 19.90 21.18 12.80
N ASP A 153 19.71 21.53 11.53
CA ASP A 153 20.65 22.34 10.74
C ASP A 153 20.85 23.76 11.36
N GLU A 154 19.82 24.30 12.05
CA GLU A 154 19.87 25.58 12.78
C GLU A 154 20.41 25.43 14.22
N GLY A 155 20.83 24.24 14.63
CA GLY A 155 21.44 23.96 15.92
C GLY A 155 20.47 23.68 17.07
N PHE A 156 19.20 23.43 16.79
CA PHE A 156 18.22 22.98 17.77
C PHE A 156 18.32 21.47 17.97
N MET A 157 18.18 21.01 19.19
CA MET A 157 18.14 19.59 19.53
C MET A 157 16.70 19.08 19.66
N ASP A 158 16.39 17.95 19.05
CA ASP A 158 15.11 17.24 19.24
C ASP A 158 15.22 16.35 20.48
N ILE A 159 14.57 16.75 21.58
CA ILE A 159 14.63 16.07 22.87
C ILE A 159 13.31 15.39 23.16
N GLU A 160 13.34 14.06 23.28
CA GLU A 160 12.17 13.29 23.74
C GLU A 160 11.93 13.53 25.23
N THR A 161 10.73 13.95 25.58
CA THR A 161 10.27 14.12 26.95
C THR A 161 9.24 13.05 27.32
N PRO A 162 9.03 12.70 28.62
CA PRO A 162 8.01 11.76 29.03
C PRO A 162 6.60 12.20 28.61
N PHE A 163 5.83 11.27 28.07
CA PHE A 163 4.41 11.52 27.72
C PHE A 163 3.52 11.70 28.94
N LEU A 164 3.76 10.88 29.97
CA LEU A 164 3.02 10.95 31.23
C LEU A 164 3.68 11.99 32.14
N THR A 165 2.99 13.07 32.37
CA THR A 165 3.49 14.21 33.16
C THR A 165 2.59 14.46 34.37
N ARG A 166 2.89 15.48 35.13
CA ARG A 166 2.02 16.01 36.17
C ARG A 166 1.01 16.97 35.53
N SER A 167 -0.26 16.93 35.97
CA SER A 167 -1.27 17.89 35.57
C SER A 167 -0.80 19.32 35.89
N THR A 168 -0.99 20.23 34.92
CA THR A 168 -0.69 21.64 35.06
C THR A 168 -1.98 22.46 35.06
N PRO A 169 -2.04 23.58 35.82
CA PRO A 169 -3.24 24.43 35.85
C PRO A 169 -3.45 25.23 34.58
N GLU A 170 -2.50 25.19 33.65
CA GLU A 170 -2.48 25.97 32.42
C GLU A 170 -2.93 25.13 31.24
N GLY A 171 -3.99 25.56 30.54
CA GLY A 171 -4.36 25.00 29.23
C GLY A 171 -5.69 24.23 29.21
N ALA A 172 -5.83 23.41 28.17
CA ALA A 172 -7.00 22.55 27.96
C ALA A 172 -7.10 21.46 29.01
N ARG A 173 -8.26 20.82 29.13
CA ARG A 173 -8.48 19.72 30.07
C ARG A 173 -7.52 18.57 29.75
N ASP A 174 -6.72 18.19 30.76
CA ASP A 174 -5.83 17.03 30.71
C ASP A 174 -6.63 15.73 30.67
N PHE A 175 -6.08 14.74 29.95
CA PHE A 175 -6.54 13.35 30.08
C PHE A 175 -5.81 12.68 31.24
N LEU A 176 -6.56 12.32 32.29
CA LEU A 176 -5.99 11.69 33.46
C LEU A 176 -5.80 10.18 33.29
N VAL A 177 -4.60 9.71 33.57
CA VAL A 177 -4.23 8.30 33.53
C VAL A 177 -3.95 7.80 34.95
N PRO A 178 -4.73 6.84 35.49
CA PRO A 178 -4.51 6.32 36.82
C PRO A 178 -3.13 5.65 36.96
N SER A 179 -2.41 5.97 38.05
CA SER A 179 -1.14 5.32 38.34
C SER A 179 -1.38 3.89 38.85
N ARG A 180 -0.70 2.91 38.25
CA ARG A 180 -0.69 1.53 38.76
C ARG A 180 0.24 1.34 39.95
N VAL A 181 1.24 2.18 40.10
CA VAL A 181 2.28 2.10 41.13
C VAL A 181 1.85 2.87 42.37
N HIS A 182 1.23 4.03 42.21
CA HIS A 182 0.84 4.91 43.31
C HIS A 182 -0.67 5.01 43.38
N LYS A 183 -1.26 4.28 44.34
CA LYS A 183 -2.71 4.22 44.55
C LYS A 183 -3.30 5.61 44.84
N GLY A 184 -4.33 6.00 44.11
CA GLY A 184 -4.98 7.31 44.25
C GLY A 184 -4.28 8.50 43.56
N GLN A 185 -3.17 8.25 42.84
CA GLN A 185 -2.50 9.26 42.04
C GLN A 185 -2.77 9.08 40.55
N PHE A 186 -2.61 10.17 39.80
CA PHE A 186 -2.82 10.24 38.35
C PHE A 186 -1.66 10.90 37.66
N TYR A 187 -1.39 10.44 36.47
CA TYR A 187 -0.61 11.17 35.48
C TYR A 187 -1.55 11.95 34.56
N ALA A 188 -1.03 12.90 33.82
CA ALA A 188 -1.70 13.66 32.80
C ALA A 188 -1.07 13.48 31.44
N LEU A 189 -1.89 13.53 30.37
CA LEU A 189 -1.50 13.57 28.97
C LEU A 189 -1.88 14.93 28.39
#